data_91f6daaec6dfc66ad4b3bcce1ceb6be6
#
_entry.id   91f6daaec6dfc66ad4b3bcce1ceb6be6
#
_cell.length_a   1.000
_cell.length_b   1.000
_cell.length_c   1.000
_cell.angle_alpha   90.00
_cell.angle_beta   90.00
_cell.angle_gamma   90.00
#
_symmetry.space_group_name_H-M   'P 1'
#
loop_
_entity.id
_entity.type
_entity.pdbx_description
1 polymer ?
#
loop_
_entity_poly.entity_id
_entity_poly.type
_entity_poly.pdbx_seq_one_letter_code
_entity_poly.pdbx_strand_id
1 'polypeptide(L)'
;LSLCIYLLFERRSMLMSAKQMLLLCLIMLLQVGWALLMRLANGYLIPVSLGLLLVALLMDASLAVFVNVILSLLTALYAPTVNGMFSIALMSILCGPAIVLLFSKKSQRTTTLLAGAIIAVVNFLVTISFGLFTSAEMDSVLDNALWAAAGGAASAILCIAFQPLLE
;
A
#
# COMPACT_ATOMS: atom_id res chain seq x y z
N LEU A 1 -12.29 -0.58 -14.35
CA LEU A 1 -13.46 0.23 -14.68
C LEU A 1 -13.66 1.37 -13.70
N SER A 2 -13.67 1.12 -12.37
CA SER A 2 -13.85 2.13 -11.32
C SER A 2 -12.79 3.25 -11.37
N LEU A 3 -11.53 2.91 -11.59
CA LEU A 3 -10.44 3.88 -11.73
C LEU A 3 -10.63 4.77 -12.96
N CYS A 4 -11.05 4.22 -14.10
CA CYS A 4 -11.36 4.99 -15.30
C CYS A 4 -12.52 5.96 -15.07
N ILE A 5 -13.56 5.53 -14.36
CA ILE A 5 -14.71 6.36 -14.02
C ILE A 5 -14.28 7.52 -13.10
N TYR A 6 -13.51 7.25 -12.06
CA TYR A 6 -12.99 8.29 -11.16
C TYR A 6 -12.14 9.32 -11.90
N LEU A 7 -11.20 8.88 -12.75
CA LEU A 7 -10.36 9.78 -13.54
C LEU A 7 -11.16 10.60 -14.55
N LEU A 8 -12.23 10.05 -15.13
CA LEU A 8 -13.12 10.77 -16.05
C LEU A 8 -13.89 11.89 -15.35
N PHE A 9 -14.37 11.66 -14.12
CA PHE A 9 -15.19 12.64 -13.40
C PHE A 9 -14.37 13.69 -12.68
N GLU A 10 -13.29 13.28 -11.96
CA GLU A 10 -12.55 14.16 -11.05
C GLU A 10 -11.29 14.76 -11.69
N ARG A 11 -10.62 14.03 -12.59
CA ARG A 11 -9.30 14.41 -13.12
C ARG A 11 -9.16 14.17 -14.62
N ARG A 12 -10.09 14.72 -15.41
CA ARG A 12 -10.12 14.59 -16.88
C ARG A 12 -8.79 15.03 -17.55
N SER A 13 -8.09 15.99 -16.97
CA SER A 13 -6.79 16.46 -17.46
C SER A 13 -5.68 15.40 -17.35
N MET A 14 -5.75 14.48 -16.36
CA MET A 14 -4.78 13.39 -16.22
C MET A 14 -4.96 12.31 -17.28
N LEU A 15 -6.20 12.02 -17.68
CA LEU A 15 -6.48 11.09 -18.79
C LEU A 15 -5.89 11.56 -20.12
N MET A 16 -5.76 12.86 -20.32
CA MET A 16 -5.16 13.45 -21.52
C MET A 16 -3.62 13.41 -21.50
N SER A 17 -3.01 13.14 -20.35
CA SER A 17 -1.55 13.02 -20.19
C SER A 17 -1.12 11.56 -20.27
N ALA A 18 -0.64 11.12 -21.44
CA ALA A 18 -0.13 9.75 -21.64
C ALA A 18 0.98 9.37 -20.63
N LYS A 19 1.80 10.34 -20.22
CA LYS A 19 2.88 10.13 -19.24
C LYS A 19 2.34 9.75 -17.86
N GLN A 20 1.31 10.44 -17.36
CA GLN A 20 0.72 10.17 -16.05
C GLN A 20 -0.04 8.85 -16.02
N MET A 21 -0.73 8.51 -17.10
CA MET A 21 -1.40 7.21 -17.25
C MET A 21 -0.38 6.07 -17.28
N LEU A 22 0.70 6.22 -18.01
CA LEU A 22 1.77 5.23 -18.08
C LEU A 22 2.44 5.05 -16.71
N LEU A 23 2.73 6.15 -16.01
CA LEU A 23 3.30 6.12 -14.66
C LEU A 23 2.38 5.35 -13.70
N LEU A 24 1.08 5.64 -13.71
CA LEU A 24 0.10 4.97 -12.86
C LEU A 24 0.02 3.46 -13.16
N CYS A 25 -0.03 3.08 -14.44
CA CYS A 25 0.02 1.67 -14.83
C CYS A 25 1.32 0.99 -14.36
N LEU A 26 2.45 1.67 -14.48
CA LEU A 26 3.75 1.15 -14.05
C LEU A 26 3.78 0.91 -12.54
N ILE A 27 3.27 1.85 -11.73
CA ILE A 27 3.17 1.72 -10.27
C ILE A 27 2.25 0.53 -9.90
N MET A 28 1.11 0.38 -10.58
CA MET A 28 0.20 -0.74 -10.33
C MET A 28 0.86 -2.09 -10.66
N LEU A 29 1.56 -2.18 -11.79
CA LEU A 29 2.28 -3.40 -12.17
C LEU A 29 3.41 -3.72 -11.20
N LEU A 30 4.15 -2.71 -10.75
CA LEU A 30 5.23 -2.85 -9.77
C LEU A 30 4.69 -3.36 -8.44
N GLN A 31 3.57 -2.82 -7.95
CA GLN A 31 2.92 -3.27 -6.72
C GLN A 31 2.49 -4.73 -6.81
N VAL A 32 1.80 -5.11 -7.88
CA VAL A 32 1.31 -6.49 -8.09
C VAL A 32 2.48 -7.45 -8.28
N GLY A 33 3.49 -7.07 -9.08
CA GLY A 33 4.69 -7.88 -9.29
C GLY A 33 5.44 -8.14 -7.98
N TRP A 34 5.59 -7.10 -7.14
CA TRP A 34 6.24 -7.23 -5.84
C TRP A 34 5.41 -8.08 -4.86
N ALA A 35 4.08 -7.94 -4.89
CA ALA A 35 3.19 -8.79 -4.09
C ALA A 35 3.32 -10.28 -4.45
N LEU A 36 3.45 -10.60 -5.73
CA LEU A 36 3.68 -11.97 -6.20
C LEU A 36 5.03 -12.53 -5.73
N LEU A 37 6.10 -11.72 -5.77
CA LEU A 37 7.42 -12.13 -5.30
C LEU A 37 7.43 -12.40 -3.78
N MET A 38 6.86 -11.49 -3.00
CA MET A 38 6.85 -11.60 -1.54
C MET A 38 5.95 -12.70 -1.03
N ARG A 39 4.90 -13.07 -1.77
CA ARG A 39 4.06 -14.24 -1.46
C ARG A 39 4.86 -15.53 -1.35
N LEU A 40 5.96 -15.66 -2.08
CA LEU A 40 6.84 -16.85 -2.03
C LEU A 40 7.58 -16.97 -0.68
N ALA A 41 7.82 -15.86 -0.01
CA ALA A 41 8.48 -15.82 1.29
C ALA A 41 7.47 -15.90 2.44
N ASN A 42 6.62 -14.88 2.57
CA ASN A 42 5.53 -14.83 3.54
C ASN A 42 4.45 -13.87 3.04
N GLY A 43 3.17 -14.30 3.06
CA GLY A 43 2.05 -13.48 2.59
C GLY A 43 1.86 -12.16 3.34
N TYR A 44 2.31 -12.07 4.59
CA TYR A 44 2.24 -10.83 5.39
C TYR A 44 3.38 -9.83 5.11
N LEU A 45 4.45 -10.27 4.45
CA LEU A 45 5.56 -9.39 4.04
C LEU A 45 5.23 -8.53 2.81
N ILE A 46 4.06 -8.71 2.21
CA ILE A 46 3.65 -7.94 1.03
C ILE A 46 3.66 -6.44 1.35
N PRO A 47 4.42 -5.62 0.61
CA PRO A 47 4.49 -4.17 0.83
C PRO A 47 3.22 -3.49 0.33
N VAL A 48 2.12 -3.66 1.06
CA VAL A 48 0.75 -3.30 0.65
C VAL A 48 0.62 -1.81 0.32
N SER A 49 1.39 -0.97 1.01
CA SER A 49 1.32 0.49 0.88
C SER A 49 2.34 1.10 -0.08
N LEU A 50 3.10 0.27 -0.82
CA LEU A 50 4.11 0.77 -1.76
C LEU A 50 3.48 1.64 -2.86
N GLY A 51 2.43 1.14 -3.51
CA GLY A 51 1.71 1.86 -4.56
C GLY A 51 1.07 3.16 -4.03
N LEU A 52 0.50 3.10 -2.82
CA LEU A 52 -0.06 4.28 -2.16
C LEU A 52 1.00 5.38 -1.96
N LEU A 53 2.17 5.02 -1.42
CA LEU A 53 3.28 5.96 -1.20
C LEU A 53 3.80 6.55 -2.50
N LEU A 54 4.00 5.73 -3.53
CA LEU A 54 4.48 6.20 -4.83
C LEU A 54 3.49 7.14 -5.50
N VAL A 55 2.20 6.84 -5.50
CA VAL A 55 1.17 7.72 -6.09
C VAL A 55 1.04 9.01 -5.29
N ALA A 56 1.08 8.95 -3.95
CA ALA A 56 1.00 10.13 -3.09
C ALA A 56 2.19 11.08 -3.29
N LEU A 57 3.37 10.53 -3.58
CA LEU A 57 4.61 11.28 -3.72
C LEU A 57 4.79 11.86 -5.13
N LEU A 58 4.44 11.09 -6.16
CA LEU A 58 4.69 11.46 -7.56
C LEU A 58 3.51 12.18 -8.23
N MET A 59 2.29 11.99 -7.73
CA MET A 59 1.09 12.53 -8.35
C MET A 59 0.28 13.39 -7.38
N ASP A 60 -0.58 12.78 -6.57
CA ASP A 60 -1.46 13.47 -5.65
C ASP A 60 -1.95 12.53 -4.54
N ALA A 61 -2.02 13.07 -3.31
CA ALA A 61 -2.46 12.34 -2.14
C ALA A 61 -3.92 11.86 -2.24
N SER A 62 -4.81 12.68 -2.83
CA SER A 62 -6.21 12.29 -3.01
C SER A 62 -6.37 11.14 -4.00
N LEU A 63 -5.64 11.18 -5.11
CA LEU A 63 -5.61 10.09 -6.09
C LEU A 63 -5.02 8.81 -5.46
N ALA A 64 -3.99 8.96 -4.61
CA ALA A 64 -3.34 7.85 -3.95
C ALA A 64 -4.30 7.01 -3.11
N VAL A 65 -5.23 7.66 -2.37
CA VAL A 65 -6.24 6.93 -1.58
C VAL A 65 -7.14 6.08 -2.46
N PHE A 66 -7.62 6.66 -3.57
CA PHE A 66 -8.51 5.94 -4.46
C PHE A 66 -7.80 4.74 -5.12
N VAL A 67 -6.59 4.96 -5.62
CA VAL A 67 -5.75 3.90 -6.20
C VAL A 67 -5.43 2.83 -5.15
N ASN A 68 -5.18 3.25 -3.90
CA ASN A 68 -4.91 2.35 -2.79
C ASN A 68 -6.05 1.36 -2.53
N VAL A 69 -7.30 1.81 -2.57
CA VAL A 69 -8.46 0.89 -2.39
C VAL A 69 -8.47 -0.19 -3.48
N ILE A 70 -8.17 0.17 -4.71
CA ILE A 70 -8.12 -0.79 -5.82
C ILE A 70 -6.93 -1.75 -5.65
N LEU A 71 -5.75 -1.21 -5.31
CA LEU A 71 -4.54 -2.01 -5.09
C LEU A 71 -4.68 -2.92 -3.87
N SER A 72 -5.37 -2.47 -2.81
CA SER A 72 -5.62 -3.29 -1.63
C SER A 72 -6.46 -4.52 -1.94
N LEU A 73 -7.51 -4.36 -2.74
CA LEU A 73 -8.34 -5.47 -3.20
C LEU A 73 -7.54 -6.44 -4.08
N LEU A 74 -6.73 -5.90 -5.01
CA LEU A 74 -5.90 -6.74 -5.86
C LEU A 74 -4.84 -7.51 -5.07
N THR A 75 -4.13 -6.85 -4.15
CA THR A 75 -3.10 -7.52 -3.34
C THR A 75 -3.70 -8.51 -2.35
N ALA A 76 -4.89 -8.23 -1.81
CA ALA A 76 -5.59 -9.15 -0.92
C ALA A 76 -5.93 -10.48 -1.59
N LEU A 77 -6.24 -10.49 -2.89
CA LEU A 77 -6.49 -11.73 -3.66
C LEU A 77 -5.28 -12.68 -3.69
N TYR A 78 -4.08 -12.16 -3.47
CA TYR A 78 -2.85 -12.97 -3.42
C TYR A 78 -2.52 -13.50 -2.02
N ALA A 79 -3.34 -13.19 -1.01
CA ALA A 79 -3.13 -13.69 0.34
C ALA A 79 -3.30 -15.23 0.40
N PRO A 80 -2.52 -15.91 1.24
CA PRO A 80 -2.54 -17.37 1.31
C PRO A 80 -3.81 -17.94 1.94
N THR A 81 -4.50 -17.14 2.75
CA THR A 81 -5.71 -17.54 3.47
C THR A 81 -6.78 -16.45 3.39
N VAL A 82 -8.06 -16.84 3.58
CA VAL A 82 -9.18 -15.89 3.62
C VAL A 82 -8.99 -14.85 4.73
N ASN A 83 -8.51 -15.29 5.90
CA ASN A 83 -8.21 -14.39 7.02
C ASN A 83 -7.08 -13.42 6.68
N GLY A 84 -6.02 -13.89 6.01
CA GLY A 84 -4.95 -13.05 5.50
C GLY A 84 -5.44 -12.03 4.47
N MET A 85 -6.37 -12.42 3.62
CA MET A 85 -6.99 -11.53 2.63
C MET A 85 -7.68 -10.31 3.29
N PHE A 86 -8.50 -10.55 4.30
CA PHE A 86 -9.15 -9.47 5.05
C PHE A 86 -8.15 -8.60 5.80
N SER A 87 -7.16 -9.21 6.46
CA SER A 87 -6.12 -8.50 7.20
C SER A 87 -5.33 -7.56 6.27
N ILE A 88 -4.87 -8.05 5.12
CA ILE A 88 -4.12 -7.26 4.13
C ILE A 88 -4.98 -6.11 3.57
N ALA A 89 -6.25 -6.36 3.25
CA ALA A 89 -7.16 -5.33 2.78
C ALA A 89 -7.37 -4.22 3.82
N LEU A 90 -7.59 -4.58 5.09
CA LEU A 90 -7.76 -3.63 6.19
C LEU A 90 -6.49 -2.81 6.44
N MET A 91 -5.31 -3.43 6.45
CA MET A 91 -4.02 -2.71 6.58
C MET A 91 -3.91 -1.61 5.53
N SER A 92 -4.15 -1.96 4.27
CA SER A 92 -4.02 -1.03 3.16
C SER A 92 -5.03 0.12 3.24
N ILE A 93 -6.30 -0.18 3.51
CA ILE A 93 -7.36 0.83 3.60
C ILE A 93 -7.10 1.81 4.74
N LEU A 94 -6.67 1.32 5.91
CA LEU A 94 -6.41 2.17 7.08
C LEU A 94 -5.16 3.05 6.91
N CYS A 95 -4.16 2.60 6.14
CA CYS A 95 -2.97 3.40 5.84
C CYS A 95 -3.28 4.61 4.94
N GLY A 96 -4.29 4.52 4.07
CA GLY A 96 -4.61 5.57 3.11
C GLY A 96 -4.82 6.95 3.73
N PRO A 97 -5.78 7.14 4.64
CA PRO A 97 -6.05 8.44 5.27
C PRO A 97 -4.85 9.01 6.04
N ALA A 98 -4.10 8.15 6.75
CA ALA A 98 -2.91 8.56 7.50
C ALA A 98 -1.84 9.17 6.58
N ILE A 99 -1.63 8.59 5.41
CA ILE A 99 -0.66 9.07 4.43
C ILE A 99 -1.10 10.39 3.81
N VAL A 100 -2.39 10.54 3.49
CA VAL A 100 -2.90 11.81 2.96
C VAL A 100 -2.65 12.96 3.91
N LEU A 101 -2.90 12.76 5.21
CA LEU A 101 -2.65 13.78 6.23
C LEU A 101 -1.16 14.17 6.32
N LEU A 102 -0.25 13.22 6.14
CA LEU A 102 1.18 13.47 6.16
C LEU A 102 1.67 14.20 4.91
N PHE A 103 1.26 13.77 3.74
CA PHE A 103 1.72 14.34 2.45
C PHE A 103 1.01 15.63 2.06
N SER A 104 -0.12 15.99 2.68
CA SER A 104 -0.78 17.27 2.45
C SER A 104 0.07 18.48 2.87
N LYS A 105 1.05 18.29 3.77
CA LYS A 105 1.84 19.39 4.34
C LYS A 105 3.19 19.64 3.65
N LYS A 106 3.88 18.66 3.13
CA LYS A 106 5.12 18.82 2.32
C LYS A 106 5.65 17.44 1.86
N SER A 107 6.00 17.31 0.57
CA SER A 107 6.70 16.14 0.07
C SER A 107 8.21 16.27 0.39
N GLN A 108 8.69 15.53 1.37
CA GLN A 108 10.12 15.41 1.70
C GLN A 108 10.45 13.95 1.98
N ARG A 109 11.71 13.54 1.72
CA ARG A 109 12.19 12.17 1.99
C ARG A 109 11.98 11.73 3.44
N THR A 110 12.10 12.66 4.39
CA THR A 110 11.82 12.44 5.82
C THR A 110 10.35 12.11 6.07
N THR A 111 9.43 12.70 5.32
CA THR A 111 7.99 12.42 5.40
C THR A 111 7.68 11.00 4.94
N THR A 112 8.37 10.50 3.91
CA THR A 112 8.20 9.12 3.43
C THR A 112 8.67 8.09 4.45
N LEU A 113 9.80 8.34 5.13
CA LEU A 113 10.25 7.47 6.22
C LEU A 113 9.29 7.46 7.41
N LEU A 114 8.79 8.63 7.79
CA LEU A 114 7.78 8.75 8.85
C LEU A 114 6.49 8.03 8.48
N ALA A 115 6.04 8.17 7.24
CA ALA A 115 4.89 7.44 6.71
C ALA A 115 5.12 5.93 6.80
N GLY A 116 6.30 5.44 6.43
CA GLY A 116 6.66 4.02 6.55
C GLY A 116 6.63 3.51 8.00
N ALA A 117 7.10 4.30 8.95
CA ALA A 117 7.03 3.94 10.37
C ALA A 117 5.56 3.84 10.84
N ILE A 118 4.71 4.79 10.46
CA ILE A 118 3.28 4.75 10.80
C ILE A 118 2.60 3.54 10.15
N ILE A 119 2.89 3.25 8.88
CA ILE A 119 2.37 2.07 8.18
C ILE A 119 2.78 0.79 8.90
N ALA A 120 4.04 0.68 9.31
CA ALA A 120 4.53 -0.50 10.03
C ALA A 120 3.76 -0.72 11.34
N VAL A 121 3.52 0.35 12.11
CA VAL A 121 2.73 0.30 13.35
C VAL A 121 1.27 -0.08 13.06
N VAL A 122 0.65 0.53 12.06
CA VAL A 122 -0.74 0.21 11.68
C VAL A 122 -0.87 -1.25 11.25
N ASN A 123 0.03 -1.73 10.40
CA ASN A 123 0.04 -3.12 9.95
C ASN A 123 0.19 -4.10 11.13
N PHE A 124 1.10 -3.79 12.05
CA PHE A 124 1.30 -4.59 13.26
C PHE A 124 0.02 -4.67 14.10
N LEU A 125 -0.59 -3.52 14.41
CA LEU A 125 -1.81 -3.45 15.23
C LEU A 125 -2.99 -4.15 14.56
N VAL A 126 -3.18 -3.96 13.25
CA VAL A 126 -4.26 -4.61 12.50
C VAL A 126 -4.08 -6.12 12.50
N THR A 127 -2.86 -6.62 12.30
CA THR A 127 -2.60 -8.07 12.29
C THR A 127 -2.85 -8.69 13.64
N ILE A 128 -2.41 -8.06 14.73
CA ILE A 128 -2.69 -8.54 16.10
C ILE A 128 -4.19 -8.52 16.35
N SER A 129 -4.88 -7.41 16.10
CA SER A 129 -6.30 -7.28 16.35
C SER A 129 -7.10 -8.34 15.60
N PHE A 130 -6.75 -8.58 14.35
CA PHE A 130 -7.42 -9.58 13.52
C PHE A 130 -7.09 -11.02 13.96
N GLY A 131 -5.84 -11.27 14.34
CA GLY A 131 -5.39 -12.56 14.86
C GLY A 131 -6.12 -12.93 16.16
N LEU A 132 -6.27 -11.98 17.08
CA LEU A 132 -7.03 -12.17 18.32
C LEU A 132 -8.52 -12.40 18.04
N PHE A 133 -9.09 -11.69 17.07
CA PHE A 133 -10.49 -11.88 16.69
C PHE A 133 -10.76 -13.26 16.09
N THR A 134 -9.80 -13.82 15.36
CA THR A 134 -9.91 -15.17 14.75
C THR A 134 -9.50 -16.29 15.68
N SER A 135 -9.20 -16.00 16.96
CA SER A 135 -8.76 -16.98 17.97
C SER A 135 -7.56 -17.83 17.51
N ALA A 136 -6.64 -17.22 16.75
CA ALA A 136 -5.41 -17.87 16.31
C ALA A 136 -4.43 -18.04 17.48
N GLU A 137 -3.49 -18.98 17.37
CA GLU A 137 -2.43 -19.16 18.35
C GLU A 137 -1.56 -17.90 18.46
N MET A 138 -1.30 -17.45 19.69
CA MET A 138 -0.63 -16.17 19.96
C MET A 138 0.75 -16.08 19.30
N ASP A 139 1.51 -17.17 19.28
CA ASP A 139 2.83 -17.23 18.67
C ASP A 139 2.77 -16.98 17.15
N SER A 140 1.80 -17.59 16.49
CA SER A 140 1.58 -17.37 15.04
C SER A 140 1.08 -15.95 14.74
N VAL A 141 0.26 -15.35 15.63
CA VAL A 141 -0.24 -13.98 15.49
C VAL A 141 0.92 -12.98 15.61
N LEU A 142 1.80 -13.16 16.59
CA LEU A 142 2.97 -12.30 16.79
C LEU A 142 3.95 -12.40 15.60
N ASP A 143 4.23 -13.60 15.14
CA ASP A 143 5.10 -13.80 13.97
C ASP A 143 4.53 -13.10 12.73
N ASN A 144 3.25 -13.31 12.43
CA ASN A 144 2.58 -12.65 11.31
C ASN A 144 2.55 -11.13 11.46
N ALA A 145 2.38 -10.60 12.68
CA ALA A 145 2.40 -9.17 12.94
C ALA A 145 3.78 -8.55 12.71
N LEU A 146 4.86 -9.25 13.08
CA LEU A 146 6.22 -8.82 12.79
C LEU A 146 6.50 -8.77 11.30
N TRP A 147 6.07 -9.80 10.55
CA TRP A 147 6.18 -9.81 9.07
C TRP A 147 5.38 -8.68 8.43
N ALA A 148 4.18 -8.39 8.93
CA ALA A 148 3.35 -7.30 8.44
C ALA A 148 3.99 -5.91 8.71
N ALA A 149 4.58 -5.73 9.88
CA ALA A 149 5.34 -4.51 10.21
C ALA A 149 6.56 -4.35 9.31
N ALA A 150 7.31 -5.43 9.08
CA ALA A 150 8.44 -5.45 8.16
C ALA A 150 8.02 -5.09 6.72
N GLY A 151 6.88 -5.60 6.25
CA GLY A 151 6.28 -5.23 4.96
C GLY A 151 5.93 -3.74 4.86
N GLY A 152 5.42 -3.16 5.95
CA GLY A 152 5.16 -1.72 6.05
C GLY A 152 6.44 -0.87 5.94
N ALA A 153 7.48 -1.24 6.69
CA ALA A 153 8.78 -0.57 6.61
C ALA A 153 9.44 -0.74 5.23
N ALA A 154 9.37 -1.94 4.66
CA ALA A 154 9.87 -2.23 3.32
C ALA A 154 9.17 -1.37 2.26
N SER A 155 7.87 -1.07 2.40
CA SER A 155 7.14 -0.18 1.49
C SER A 155 7.78 1.20 1.38
N ALA A 156 8.22 1.78 2.49
CA ALA A 156 8.87 3.10 2.50
C ALA A 156 10.27 3.04 1.87
N ILE A 157 11.05 2.02 2.19
CA ILE A 157 12.40 1.85 1.64
C ILE A 157 12.33 1.68 0.11
N LEU A 158 11.43 0.82 -0.35
CA LEU A 158 11.19 0.60 -1.78
C LEU A 158 10.67 1.86 -2.47
N CYS A 159 9.77 2.62 -1.81
CA CYS A 159 9.28 3.89 -2.34
C CYS A 159 10.42 4.87 -2.61
N ILE A 160 11.35 5.03 -1.64
CA ILE A 160 12.51 5.91 -1.78
C ILE A 160 13.47 5.39 -2.87
N ALA A 161 13.64 4.07 -2.99
CA ALA A 161 14.50 3.48 -4.01
C ALA A 161 13.93 3.64 -5.43
N PHE A 162 12.61 3.52 -5.60
CA PHE A 162 11.95 3.64 -6.89
C PHE A 162 11.65 5.09 -7.30
N GLN A 163 11.60 6.02 -6.35
CA GLN A 163 11.34 7.44 -6.64
C GLN A 163 12.24 7.98 -7.75
N PRO A 164 13.59 7.89 -7.69
CA PRO A 164 14.48 8.45 -8.72
C PRO A 164 14.37 7.75 -10.07
N LEU A 165 13.77 6.59 -10.13
CA LEU A 165 13.60 5.80 -11.34
C LEU A 165 12.30 6.17 -12.08
N LEU A 166 11.34 6.77 -11.35
CA LEU A 166 10.02 7.13 -11.85
C LEU A 166 9.85 8.64 -12.10
N GLU A 167 10.75 9.49 -11.58
CA GLU A 167 10.85 10.93 -11.88
C GLU A 167 11.43 11.18 -13.28
#